data_3d736dd9fce3fec1ee07e3f1afd09a17
#
_entry.id   3d736dd9fce3fec1ee07e3f1afd09a17
#
_cell.length_a   1.000
_cell.length_b   1.000
_cell.length_c   1.000
_cell.angle_alpha   90.00
_cell.angle_beta   90.00
_cell.angle_gamma   90.00
#
_symmetry.space_group_name_H-M   'P 1'
#
loop_
_entity.id
_entity.type
_entity.pdbx_description
1 polymer ?
#
loop_
_entity_poly.entity_id
_entity_poly.type
_entity_poly.pdbx_seq_one_letter_code
_entity_poly.pdbx_strand_id
1 'polypeptide(L)'
;MSIPGFKPKLIATDLDGTIVPHYGAVSARTIAAFTAAKDAGVEIFFVTGRPPRWMPEIREAFGFGNAICANGAMLYDLMNDTVLEEFLISVEVQLELVKRLREVIPPVSFAVEYENEFHHEVAYVPRWDIGVDMQPVERIEERCVQPAFKILARCSDYEFTSDQMLEIAQREVGHLATITHSNGSEALLEISALGVSKGETLAKMAARLGITAADVVAFGDNPNDFSMLEWAERSWAMSDGHAEAPAHAKFLAPAHDHDGVAIIIEELLTLLDRPI
;
A
#
# COMPACT_ATOMS: atom_id res chain seq x y z
N MET A 1 19.48 7.19 14.22
CA MET A 1 20.93 7.34 13.97
C MET A 1 21.12 8.10 12.66
N SER A 2 21.59 9.31 12.72
CA SER A 2 21.86 10.13 11.55
C SER A 2 23.13 9.63 10.83
N ILE A 3 23.01 9.36 9.52
CA ILE A 3 24.16 8.95 8.71
C ILE A 3 24.69 10.23 8.01
N PRO A 4 25.86 10.76 8.45
CA PRO A 4 26.40 11.97 7.83
C PRO A 4 26.61 11.79 6.32
N GLY A 5 26.14 12.75 5.50
CA GLY A 5 26.40 12.80 4.06
C GLY A 5 25.45 11.95 3.18
N PHE A 6 24.39 11.32 3.73
CA PHE A 6 23.39 10.65 2.90
C PHE A 6 22.30 11.62 2.46
N LYS A 7 22.07 11.72 1.16
CA LYS A 7 20.94 12.40 0.54
C LYS A 7 20.08 11.39 -0.21
N PRO A 8 18.84 11.16 0.18
CA PRO A 8 17.94 10.31 -0.61
C PRO A 8 17.70 10.94 -1.99
N LYS A 9 17.59 10.10 -3.01
CA LYS A 9 17.11 10.52 -4.33
C LYS A 9 15.61 10.28 -4.45
N LEU A 10 15.07 9.35 -3.62
CA LEU A 10 13.66 9.00 -3.61
C LEU A 10 13.19 8.73 -2.17
N ILE A 11 12.03 9.28 -1.83
CA ILE A 11 11.26 8.94 -0.63
C ILE A 11 9.99 8.24 -1.07
N ALA A 12 9.78 7.02 -0.57
CA ALA A 12 8.57 6.24 -0.74
C ALA A 12 7.84 6.14 0.61
N THR A 13 6.57 6.44 0.66
CA THR A 13 5.79 6.38 1.89
C THR A 13 4.44 5.72 1.65
N ASP A 14 4.04 4.85 2.58
CA ASP A 14 2.64 4.51 2.71
C ASP A 14 1.83 5.72 3.16
N LEU A 15 0.51 5.61 3.09
CA LEU A 15 -0.44 6.66 3.47
C LEU A 15 -1.08 6.37 4.83
N ASP A 16 -1.97 5.38 4.89
CA ASP A 16 -2.85 5.12 6.02
C ASP A 16 -2.13 4.49 7.21
N GLY A 17 -2.06 5.18 8.34
CA GLY A 17 -1.26 4.73 9.49
C GLY A 17 0.23 5.08 9.39
N THR A 18 0.63 5.78 8.33
CA THR A 18 2.02 6.25 8.11
C THR A 18 2.09 7.77 8.06
N ILE A 19 1.43 8.42 7.09
CA ILE A 19 1.35 9.89 7.00
C ILE A 19 -0.07 10.43 7.01
N VAL A 20 -1.06 9.58 6.79
CA VAL A 20 -2.49 9.89 6.94
C VAL A 20 -2.97 9.29 8.25
N PRO A 21 -3.42 10.09 9.21
CA PRO A 21 -3.95 9.57 10.46
C PRO A 21 -5.28 8.87 10.25
N HIS A 22 -5.66 7.96 11.16
CA HIS A 22 -6.95 7.26 11.10
C HIS A 22 -8.14 8.23 11.12
N TYR A 23 -7.95 9.41 11.70
CA TYR A 23 -8.95 10.48 11.73
C TYR A 23 -8.30 11.82 11.39
N GLY A 24 -8.85 12.51 10.39
CA GLY A 24 -8.38 13.83 9.99
C GLY A 24 -7.51 13.83 8.73
N ALA A 25 -6.98 14.99 8.42
CA ALA A 25 -6.15 15.23 7.25
C ALA A 25 -4.66 15.06 7.59
N VAL A 26 -3.83 14.94 6.55
CA VAL A 26 -2.36 15.01 6.68
C VAL A 26 -1.96 16.30 7.39
N SER A 27 -1.03 16.21 8.35
CA SER A 27 -0.61 17.36 9.14
C SER A 27 0.13 18.40 8.29
N ALA A 28 0.02 19.66 8.67
CA ALA A 28 0.76 20.74 8.01
C ALA A 28 2.29 20.54 8.09
N ARG A 29 2.78 19.91 9.17
CA ARG A 29 4.20 19.58 9.34
C ARG A 29 4.64 18.51 8.33
N THR A 30 3.86 17.46 8.17
CA THR A 30 4.14 16.40 7.19
C THR A 30 4.16 16.97 5.78
N ILE A 31 3.18 17.79 5.41
CA ILE A 31 3.15 18.46 4.09
C ILE A 31 4.41 19.34 3.90
N ALA A 32 4.81 20.11 4.92
CA ALA A 32 5.98 20.95 4.84
C ALA A 32 7.29 20.17 4.69
N ALA A 33 7.43 19.03 5.41
CA ALA A 33 8.60 18.17 5.32
C ALA A 33 8.76 17.54 3.92
N PHE A 34 7.67 17.01 3.36
CA PHE A 34 7.70 16.48 1.99
C PHE A 34 7.94 17.57 0.92
N THR A 35 7.38 18.76 1.13
CA THR A 35 7.64 19.91 0.25
C THR A 35 9.12 20.28 0.26
N ALA A 36 9.75 20.35 1.44
CA ALA A 36 11.17 20.62 1.56
C ALA A 36 12.04 19.53 0.91
N ALA A 37 11.66 18.26 1.03
CA ALA A 37 12.34 17.15 0.37
C ALA A 37 12.27 17.28 -1.17
N LYS A 38 11.07 17.53 -1.70
CA LYS A 38 10.85 17.77 -3.13
C LYS A 38 11.67 18.97 -3.62
N ASP A 39 11.67 20.10 -2.90
CA ASP A 39 12.42 21.30 -3.26
C ASP A 39 13.95 21.09 -3.21
N ALA A 40 14.40 20.13 -2.38
CA ALA A 40 15.77 19.63 -2.39
C ALA A 40 16.08 18.67 -3.56
N GLY A 41 15.12 18.39 -4.45
CA GLY A 41 15.27 17.54 -5.63
C GLY A 41 15.13 16.04 -5.33
N VAL A 42 14.39 15.67 -4.29
CA VAL A 42 14.06 14.27 -3.97
C VAL A 42 12.76 13.89 -4.67
N GLU A 43 12.75 12.73 -5.34
CA GLU A 43 11.54 12.16 -5.91
C GLU A 43 10.61 11.65 -4.79
N ILE A 44 9.31 11.91 -4.90
CA ILE A 44 8.32 11.47 -3.91
C ILE A 44 7.36 10.48 -4.54
N PHE A 45 7.23 9.31 -3.89
CA PHE A 45 6.26 8.28 -4.23
C PHE A 45 5.34 7.99 -3.04
N PHE A 46 4.04 8.16 -3.25
CA PHE A 46 2.99 7.71 -2.35
C PHE A 46 2.61 6.28 -2.74
N VAL A 47 2.86 5.31 -1.85
CA VAL A 47 2.74 3.87 -2.16
C VAL A 47 1.68 3.26 -1.27
N THR A 48 0.48 3.01 -1.81
CA THR A 48 -0.70 2.77 -0.99
C THR A 48 -1.54 1.57 -1.44
N GLY A 49 -2.31 1.01 -0.51
CA GLY A 49 -3.41 0.07 -0.82
C GLY A 49 -4.63 0.74 -1.44
N ARG A 50 -4.75 2.07 -1.36
CA ARG A 50 -5.88 2.83 -1.91
C ARG A 50 -5.96 2.68 -3.42
N PRO A 51 -7.18 2.59 -3.99
CA PRO A 51 -7.38 2.74 -5.43
C PRO A 51 -7.22 4.20 -5.87
N PRO A 52 -6.98 4.48 -7.17
CA PRO A 52 -6.84 5.84 -7.70
C PRO A 52 -7.98 6.79 -7.30
N ARG A 53 -9.22 6.31 -7.26
CA ARG A 53 -10.40 7.13 -6.88
C ARG A 53 -10.36 7.71 -5.46
N TRP A 54 -9.47 7.22 -4.58
CA TRP A 54 -9.27 7.75 -3.22
C TRP A 54 -8.05 8.66 -3.11
N MET A 55 -7.40 8.99 -4.22
CA MET A 55 -6.20 9.84 -4.23
C MET A 55 -6.45 11.36 -4.34
N PRO A 56 -7.69 11.87 -4.63
CA PRO A 56 -7.91 13.31 -4.74
C PRO A 56 -7.49 14.11 -3.51
N GLU A 57 -7.71 13.60 -2.29
CA GLU A 57 -7.29 14.28 -1.06
C GLU A 57 -5.76 14.39 -0.93
N ILE A 58 -5.02 13.39 -1.38
CA ILE A 58 -3.55 13.39 -1.37
C ILE A 58 -3.03 14.38 -2.41
N ARG A 59 -3.66 14.43 -3.60
CA ARG A 59 -3.37 15.42 -4.62
C ARG A 59 -3.61 16.85 -4.10
N GLU A 60 -4.72 17.08 -3.42
CA GLU A 60 -5.05 18.38 -2.83
C GLU A 60 -4.07 18.78 -1.73
N ALA A 61 -3.69 17.84 -0.86
CA ALA A 61 -2.79 18.10 0.25
C ALA A 61 -1.37 18.44 -0.21
N PHE A 62 -0.82 17.70 -1.16
CA PHE A 62 0.59 17.83 -1.55
C PHE A 62 0.80 18.64 -2.85
N GLY A 63 -0.04 18.45 -3.87
CA GLY A 63 0.11 19.13 -5.17
C GLY A 63 1.35 18.70 -5.96
N PHE A 64 1.96 17.54 -5.63
CA PHE A 64 3.12 16.94 -6.32
C PHE A 64 3.25 15.46 -5.98
N GLY A 65 4.20 14.78 -6.65
CA GLY A 65 4.56 13.38 -6.40
C GLY A 65 3.93 12.42 -7.39
N ASN A 66 4.39 11.18 -7.34
CA ASN A 66 3.86 10.04 -8.08
C ASN A 66 3.14 9.10 -7.11
N ALA A 67 2.21 8.30 -7.60
CA ALA A 67 1.55 7.33 -6.77
C ALA A 67 1.65 5.91 -7.33
N ILE A 68 1.82 4.95 -6.42
CA ILE A 68 1.69 3.53 -6.66
C ILE A 68 0.48 3.10 -5.84
N CYS A 69 -0.63 2.81 -6.53
CA CYS A 69 -1.93 2.49 -5.94
C CYS A 69 -2.19 0.99 -5.90
N ALA A 70 -3.21 0.59 -5.15
CA ALA A 70 -3.69 -0.79 -5.07
C ALA A 70 -2.58 -1.81 -4.77
N ASN A 71 -1.72 -1.52 -3.77
CA ASN A 71 -0.58 -2.36 -3.37
C ASN A 71 0.41 -2.66 -4.51
N GLY A 72 0.58 -1.75 -5.45
CA GLY A 72 1.50 -1.95 -6.57
C GLY A 72 0.83 -2.28 -7.88
N ALA A 73 -0.48 -2.55 -7.90
CA ALA A 73 -1.19 -2.94 -9.11
C ALA A 73 -1.37 -1.80 -10.13
N MET A 74 -1.24 -0.54 -9.71
CA MET A 74 -1.41 0.62 -10.58
C MET A 74 -0.33 1.67 -10.35
N LEU A 75 0.33 2.10 -11.42
CA LEU A 75 1.11 3.32 -11.44
C LEU A 75 0.19 4.47 -11.84
N TYR A 76 0.14 5.52 -11.03
CA TYR A 76 -0.81 6.60 -11.16
C TYR A 76 -0.11 7.97 -11.15
N ASP A 77 -0.37 8.76 -12.19
CA ASP A 77 0.01 10.16 -12.22
C ASP A 77 -0.97 10.97 -11.36
N LEU A 78 -0.51 11.31 -10.16
CA LEU A 78 -1.31 12.01 -9.18
C LEU A 78 -1.78 13.39 -9.66
N MET A 79 -0.97 14.06 -10.46
CA MET A 79 -1.25 15.43 -10.91
C MET A 79 -2.21 15.47 -12.10
N ASN A 80 -2.10 14.52 -13.02
CA ASN A 80 -2.93 14.45 -14.22
C ASN A 80 -4.15 13.55 -14.06
N ASP A 81 -4.33 12.91 -12.89
CA ASP A 81 -5.44 12.00 -12.59
C ASP A 81 -5.56 10.87 -13.62
N THR A 82 -4.42 10.19 -13.88
CA THR A 82 -4.35 9.21 -14.97
C THR A 82 -3.59 7.97 -14.53
N VAL A 83 -4.17 6.80 -14.77
CA VAL A 83 -3.47 5.51 -14.64
C VAL A 83 -2.45 5.40 -15.78
N LEU A 84 -1.18 5.21 -15.44
CA LEU A 84 -0.08 5.10 -16.40
C LEU A 84 0.23 3.65 -16.77
N GLU A 85 0.08 2.74 -15.83
CA GLU A 85 0.39 1.32 -16.01
C GLU A 85 -0.42 0.47 -15.01
N GLU A 86 -0.84 -0.70 -15.44
CA GLU A 86 -1.62 -1.64 -14.64
C GLU A 86 -0.99 -3.03 -14.63
N PHE A 87 -1.09 -3.73 -13.51
CA PHE A 87 -0.67 -5.11 -13.32
C PHE A 87 -1.86 -5.90 -12.79
N LEU A 88 -2.57 -6.58 -13.69
CA LEU A 88 -3.90 -7.13 -13.43
C LEU A 88 -3.87 -8.65 -13.22
N ILE A 89 -4.82 -9.13 -12.42
CA ILE A 89 -5.12 -10.55 -12.21
C ILE A 89 -6.01 -11.01 -13.35
N SER A 90 -5.61 -12.05 -14.10
CA SER A 90 -6.45 -12.59 -15.17
C SER A 90 -7.72 -13.23 -14.63
N VAL A 91 -8.76 -13.34 -15.47
CA VAL A 91 -10.04 -13.94 -15.09
C VAL A 91 -9.88 -15.37 -14.58
N GLU A 92 -9.03 -16.17 -15.24
CA GLU A 92 -8.76 -17.55 -14.86
C GLU A 92 -8.16 -17.64 -13.46
N VAL A 93 -7.21 -16.74 -13.15
CA VAL A 93 -6.58 -16.69 -11.82
C VAL A 93 -7.58 -16.20 -10.76
N GLN A 94 -8.42 -15.19 -11.07
CA GLN A 94 -9.49 -14.73 -10.16
C GLN A 94 -10.40 -15.88 -9.75
N LEU A 95 -10.91 -16.64 -10.71
CA LEU A 95 -11.82 -17.78 -10.47
C LEU A 95 -11.15 -18.90 -9.67
N GLU A 96 -9.88 -19.21 -9.93
CA GLU A 96 -9.15 -20.23 -9.20
C GLU A 96 -8.84 -19.79 -7.76
N LEU A 97 -8.49 -18.52 -7.54
CA LEU A 97 -8.27 -17.93 -6.22
C LEU A 97 -9.56 -18.03 -5.37
N VAL A 98 -10.67 -17.57 -5.91
CA VAL A 98 -11.97 -17.59 -5.22
C VAL A 98 -12.35 -19.01 -4.86
N LYS A 99 -12.24 -19.95 -5.79
CA LYS A 99 -12.56 -21.36 -5.57
C LYS A 99 -11.75 -21.96 -4.43
N ARG A 100 -10.40 -21.84 -4.48
CA ARG A 100 -9.52 -22.46 -3.47
C ARG A 100 -9.68 -21.82 -2.10
N LEU A 101 -9.78 -20.49 -2.03
CA LEU A 101 -9.94 -19.81 -0.75
C LEU A 101 -11.27 -20.17 -0.07
N ARG A 102 -12.37 -20.39 -0.81
CA ARG A 102 -13.62 -20.90 -0.23
C ARG A 102 -13.49 -22.29 0.36
N GLU A 103 -12.64 -23.15 -0.20
CA GLU A 103 -12.42 -24.51 0.29
C GLU A 103 -11.66 -24.51 1.63
N VAL A 104 -10.71 -23.59 1.81
CA VAL A 104 -9.83 -23.56 3.00
C VAL A 104 -10.23 -22.54 4.06
N ILE A 105 -11.04 -21.55 3.70
CA ILE A 105 -11.59 -20.53 4.60
C ILE A 105 -13.12 -20.47 4.35
N PRO A 106 -13.93 -21.44 4.86
CA PRO A 106 -15.34 -21.54 4.51
C PRO A 106 -16.20 -20.28 4.71
N PRO A 107 -15.99 -19.43 5.77
CA PRO A 107 -16.76 -18.22 5.97
C PRO A 107 -16.32 -17.03 5.09
N VAL A 108 -15.35 -17.23 4.19
CA VAL A 108 -14.82 -16.13 3.37
C VAL A 108 -15.86 -15.65 2.35
N SER A 109 -15.96 -14.34 2.23
CA SER A 109 -16.71 -13.62 1.20
C SER A 109 -15.76 -12.71 0.40
N PHE A 110 -16.13 -12.38 -0.84
CA PHE A 110 -15.24 -11.73 -1.76
C PHE A 110 -15.79 -10.42 -2.29
N ALA A 111 -14.84 -9.53 -2.64
CA ALA A 111 -15.06 -8.43 -3.56
C ALA A 111 -13.99 -8.43 -4.64
N VAL A 112 -14.32 -7.89 -5.81
CA VAL A 112 -13.40 -7.66 -6.92
C VAL A 112 -13.42 -6.19 -7.29
N GLU A 113 -12.24 -5.65 -7.54
CA GLU A 113 -12.06 -4.22 -7.77
C GLU A 113 -11.45 -3.97 -9.15
N TYR A 114 -12.15 -3.17 -9.93
CA TYR A 114 -11.77 -2.62 -11.21
C TYR A 114 -11.56 -1.10 -11.09
N GLU A 115 -11.05 -0.43 -12.11
CA GLU A 115 -10.68 0.98 -12.04
C GLU A 115 -11.80 1.85 -11.42
N ASN A 116 -13.03 1.70 -11.90
CA ASN A 116 -14.19 2.51 -11.48
C ASN A 116 -15.35 1.68 -10.91
N GLU A 117 -15.11 0.39 -10.62
CA GLU A 117 -16.15 -0.52 -10.13
C GLU A 117 -15.64 -1.33 -8.95
N PHE A 118 -16.52 -1.54 -7.97
CA PHE A 118 -16.30 -2.41 -6.83
C PHE A 118 -17.49 -3.35 -6.69
N HIS A 119 -17.32 -4.59 -7.08
CA HIS A 119 -18.36 -5.60 -6.93
C HIS A 119 -18.07 -6.47 -5.71
N HIS A 120 -19.10 -6.80 -4.95
CA HIS A 120 -18.96 -7.63 -3.76
C HIS A 120 -20.12 -8.61 -3.59
N GLU A 121 -19.87 -9.65 -2.82
CA GLU A 121 -20.91 -10.59 -2.40
C GLU A 121 -21.81 -9.97 -1.34
N VAL A 122 -23.04 -10.49 -1.25
CA VAL A 122 -24.01 -10.12 -0.18
C VAL A 122 -23.39 -10.32 1.21
N ALA A 123 -22.61 -11.39 1.40
CA ALA A 123 -21.94 -11.70 2.66
C ALA A 123 -20.72 -10.82 2.95
N TYR A 124 -20.16 -10.12 1.93
CA TYR A 124 -19.06 -9.19 2.12
C TYR A 124 -19.61 -7.85 2.62
N VAL A 125 -19.39 -7.54 3.89
CA VAL A 125 -19.85 -6.30 4.50
C VAL A 125 -18.72 -5.25 4.42
N PRO A 126 -18.81 -4.25 3.52
CA PRO A 126 -17.85 -3.14 3.52
C PRO A 126 -17.88 -2.39 4.86
N ARG A 127 -16.71 -1.98 5.36
CA ARG A 127 -16.59 -1.24 6.63
C ARG A 127 -16.20 0.21 6.45
N TRP A 128 -16.06 0.65 5.22
CA TRP A 128 -15.74 2.03 4.84
C TRP A 128 -16.51 2.41 3.59
N ASP A 129 -16.53 3.69 3.30
CA ASP A 129 -17.12 4.19 2.06
C ASP A 129 -16.23 3.77 0.86
N ILE A 130 -16.80 2.96 -0.01
CA ILE A 130 -16.11 2.46 -1.22
C ILE A 130 -16.01 3.56 -2.30
N GLY A 131 -16.86 4.58 -2.23
CA GLY A 131 -16.91 5.64 -3.24
C GLY A 131 -17.64 5.26 -4.54
N VAL A 132 -18.20 4.06 -4.61
CA VAL A 132 -19.02 3.57 -5.73
C VAL A 132 -20.21 2.77 -5.19
N ASP A 133 -21.38 2.95 -5.79
CA ASP A 133 -22.61 2.23 -5.39
C ASP A 133 -22.91 1.14 -6.43
N MET A 134 -22.59 -0.10 -6.06
CA MET A 134 -22.82 -1.29 -6.88
C MET A 134 -23.69 -2.28 -6.13
N GLN A 135 -24.65 -2.88 -6.82
CA GLN A 135 -25.52 -3.89 -6.23
C GLN A 135 -24.71 -5.16 -5.93
N PRO A 136 -24.81 -5.72 -4.70
CA PRO A 136 -24.12 -6.94 -4.34
C PRO A 136 -24.64 -8.14 -5.16
N VAL A 137 -23.78 -9.16 -5.31
CA VAL A 137 -24.10 -10.41 -5.99
C VAL A 137 -24.07 -11.59 -5.00
N GLU A 138 -24.72 -12.68 -5.36
CA GLU A 138 -24.66 -13.91 -4.53
C GLU A 138 -23.28 -14.56 -4.58
N ARG A 139 -22.65 -14.54 -5.76
CA ARG A 139 -21.35 -15.16 -6.01
C ARG A 139 -20.48 -14.21 -6.82
N ILE A 140 -19.30 -13.91 -6.31
CA ILE A 140 -18.37 -12.98 -6.97
C ILE A 140 -17.90 -13.46 -8.34
N GLU A 141 -17.91 -14.77 -8.57
CA GLU A 141 -17.57 -15.38 -9.87
C GLU A 141 -18.41 -14.81 -11.02
N GLU A 142 -19.63 -14.33 -10.74
CA GLU A 142 -20.50 -13.65 -11.72
C GLU A 142 -19.90 -12.32 -12.20
N ARG A 143 -18.96 -11.77 -11.44
CA ARG A 143 -18.30 -10.48 -11.72
C ARG A 143 -16.84 -10.63 -12.13
N CYS A 144 -16.25 -11.82 -12.03
CA CYS A 144 -14.91 -12.11 -12.54
C CYS A 144 -14.93 -12.29 -14.06
N VAL A 145 -15.25 -11.24 -14.81
CA VAL A 145 -15.47 -11.27 -16.28
C VAL A 145 -14.41 -10.52 -17.07
N GLN A 146 -13.52 -9.80 -16.38
CA GLN A 146 -12.39 -9.06 -16.96
C GLN A 146 -11.22 -9.07 -15.98
N PRO A 147 -9.98 -8.75 -16.41
CA PRO A 147 -8.84 -8.63 -15.51
C PRO A 147 -9.10 -7.56 -14.42
N ALA A 148 -8.73 -7.86 -13.18
CA ALA A 148 -8.94 -6.99 -12.02
C ALA A 148 -7.60 -6.59 -11.39
N PHE A 149 -7.53 -5.41 -10.77
CA PHE A 149 -6.32 -5.03 -10.07
C PHE A 149 -6.27 -5.56 -8.63
N LYS A 150 -7.43 -5.89 -8.04
CA LYS A 150 -7.49 -6.42 -6.68
C LYS A 150 -8.68 -7.37 -6.48
N ILE A 151 -8.44 -8.44 -5.74
CA ILE A 151 -9.47 -9.23 -5.08
C ILE A 151 -9.35 -9.00 -3.58
N LEU A 152 -10.48 -8.82 -2.92
CA LEU A 152 -10.60 -8.72 -1.48
C LEU A 152 -11.29 -9.98 -0.95
N ALA A 153 -10.72 -10.58 0.11
CA ALA A 153 -11.29 -11.75 0.77
C ALA A 153 -11.50 -11.43 2.24
N ARG A 154 -12.74 -11.53 2.75
CA ARG A 154 -13.12 -11.12 4.10
C ARG A 154 -13.90 -12.19 4.84
N CYS A 155 -13.60 -12.35 6.13
CA CYS A 155 -14.46 -13.06 7.08
C CYS A 155 -15.21 -12.04 7.94
N SER A 156 -16.50 -11.83 7.66
CA SER A 156 -17.28 -10.76 8.30
C SER A 156 -17.67 -11.05 9.75
N ASP A 157 -17.62 -12.29 10.18
CA ASP A 157 -17.97 -12.80 11.52
C ASP A 157 -16.79 -12.81 12.50
N TYR A 158 -15.60 -12.39 12.08
CA TYR A 158 -14.36 -12.38 12.89
C TYR A 158 -13.89 -13.75 13.41
N GLU A 159 -14.24 -14.85 12.75
CA GLU A 159 -13.69 -16.18 13.08
C GLU A 159 -12.16 -16.24 12.89
N PHE A 160 -11.61 -15.35 12.04
CA PHE A 160 -10.20 -15.26 11.74
C PHE A 160 -9.67 -13.84 11.95
N THR A 161 -8.38 -13.70 12.24
CA THR A 161 -7.63 -12.46 12.04
C THR A 161 -7.10 -12.38 10.60
N SER A 162 -6.70 -11.19 10.14
CA SER A 162 -6.05 -11.04 8.82
C SER A 162 -4.77 -11.86 8.72
N ASP A 163 -3.97 -11.94 9.81
CA ASP A 163 -2.74 -12.75 9.85
C ASP A 163 -3.01 -14.24 9.68
N GLN A 164 -4.02 -14.76 10.37
CA GLN A 164 -4.42 -16.16 10.23
C GLN A 164 -4.91 -16.48 8.82
N MET A 165 -5.72 -15.59 8.24
CA MET A 165 -6.16 -15.73 6.84
C MET A 165 -4.97 -15.67 5.89
N LEU A 166 -4.01 -14.77 6.12
CA LEU A 166 -2.81 -14.61 5.30
C LEU A 166 -1.97 -15.89 5.29
N GLU A 167 -1.71 -16.50 6.45
CA GLU A 167 -0.96 -17.74 6.56
C GLU A 167 -1.62 -18.89 5.75
N ILE A 168 -2.95 -19.03 5.89
CA ILE A 168 -3.71 -20.05 5.14
C ILE A 168 -3.64 -19.78 3.64
N ALA A 169 -3.90 -18.54 3.23
CA ALA A 169 -3.98 -18.16 1.83
C ALA A 169 -2.61 -18.25 1.14
N GLN A 170 -1.51 -17.84 1.79
CA GLN A 170 -0.17 -17.97 1.25
C GLN A 170 0.21 -19.40 0.96
N ARG A 171 -0.12 -20.34 1.87
CA ARG A 171 0.12 -21.77 1.68
C ARG A 171 -0.68 -22.35 0.52
N GLU A 172 -1.95 -21.93 0.36
CA GLU A 172 -2.87 -22.50 -0.63
C GLU A 172 -2.73 -21.88 -2.02
N VAL A 173 -2.66 -20.54 -2.09
CA VAL A 173 -2.71 -19.80 -3.36
C VAL A 173 -1.55 -18.82 -3.58
N GLY A 174 -0.54 -18.79 -2.71
CA GLY A 174 0.62 -17.90 -2.84
C GLY A 174 1.47 -18.12 -4.10
N HIS A 175 1.30 -19.25 -4.79
CA HIS A 175 1.91 -19.52 -6.09
C HIS A 175 1.11 -18.94 -7.28
N LEU A 176 -0.11 -18.46 -7.05
CA LEU A 176 -1.01 -17.86 -8.06
C LEU A 176 -1.06 -16.34 -7.98
N ALA A 177 -0.86 -15.78 -6.78
CA ALA A 177 -1.05 -14.36 -6.52
C ALA A 177 -0.15 -13.87 -5.38
N THR A 178 0.03 -12.56 -5.29
CA THR A 178 0.61 -11.88 -4.13
C THR A 178 -0.52 -11.54 -3.16
N ILE A 179 -0.39 -11.96 -1.90
CA ILE A 179 -1.42 -11.82 -0.87
C ILE A 179 -0.85 -11.02 0.29
N THR A 180 -1.61 -10.07 0.78
CA THR A 180 -1.25 -9.22 1.90
C THR A 180 -2.48 -8.73 2.66
N HIS A 181 -2.28 -7.92 3.67
CA HIS A 181 -3.32 -7.10 4.31
C HIS A 181 -2.72 -5.79 4.83
N SER A 182 -3.59 -4.82 5.05
CA SER A 182 -3.27 -3.49 5.60
C SER A 182 -3.83 -3.26 7.00
N ASN A 183 -4.45 -4.28 7.62
CA ASN A 183 -4.98 -4.20 8.97
C ASN A 183 -5.19 -5.60 9.56
N GLY A 184 -4.47 -5.92 10.64
CA GLY A 184 -4.51 -7.23 11.28
C GLY A 184 -5.88 -7.61 11.88
N SER A 185 -6.69 -6.62 12.30
CA SER A 185 -7.98 -6.84 12.98
C SER A 185 -9.20 -6.93 12.07
N GLU A 186 -9.05 -6.65 10.77
CA GLU A 186 -10.17 -6.54 9.83
C GLU A 186 -10.65 -7.87 9.24
N ALA A 187 -9.97 -8.97 9.51
CA ALA A 187 -10.21 -10.27 8.88
C ALA A 187 -10.32 -10.14 7.34
N LEU A 188 -9.39 -9.39 6.77
CA LEU A 188 -9.38 -8.98 5.37
C LEU A 188 -8.04 -9.31 4.72
N LEU A 189 -8.07 -9.92 3.55
CA LEU A 189 -6.93 -10.07 2.65
C LEU A 189 -7.10 -9.19 1.42
N GLU A 190 -5.99 -8.66 0.95
CA GLU A 190 -5.83 -7.94 -0.31
C GLU A 190 -4.95 -8.76 -1.24
N ILE A 191 -5.46 -9.11 -2.41
CA ILE A 191 -4.84 -10.04 -3.34
C ILE A 191 -4.58 -9.32 -4.65
N SER A 192 -3.33 -9.30 -5.09
CA SER A 192 -2.84 -8.70 -6.33
C SER A 192 -2.28 -9.76 -7.27
N ALA A 193 -1.98 -9.40 -8.51
CA ALA A 193 -1.31 -10.31 -9.44
C ALA A 193 0.03 -10.82 -8.88
N LEU A 194 0.43 -12.01 -9.27
CA LEU A 194 1.68 -12.62 -8.80
C LEU A 194 2.89 -11.72 -9.13
N GLY A 195 3.73 -11.48 -8.13
CA GLY A 195 4.90 -10.61 -8.24
C GLY A 195 4.55 -9.11 -8.30
N VAL A 196 3.34 -8.74 -7.88
CA VAL A 196 2.90 -7.34 -7.73
C VAL A 196 2.77 -7.03 -6.25
N SER A 197 3.59 -6.12 -5.75
CA SER A 197 3.55 -5.59 -4.39
C SER A 197 4.03 -4.14 -4.38
N LYS A 198 3.88 -3.47 -3.25
CA LYS A 198 4.41 -2.11 -3.05
C LYS A 198 5.90 -2.05 -3.38
N GLY A 199 6.70 -3.01 -2.89
CA GLY A 199 8.15 -3.05 -3.09
C GLY A 199 8.56 -3.36 -4.52
N GLU A 200 7.97 -4.39 -5.17
CA GLU A 200 8.32 -4.74 -6.53
C GLU A 200 7.99 -3.63 -7.54
N THR A 201 6.84 -2.98 -7.40
CA THR A 201 6.48 -1.88 -8.29
C THR A 201 7.32 -0.65 -8.03
N LEU A 202 7.63 -0.33 -6.77
CA LEU A 202 8.55 0.74 -6.42
C LEU A 202 9.95 0.48 -7.00
N ALA A 203 10.47 -0.73 -6.90
CA ALA A 203 11.78 -1.11 -7.46
C ALA A 203 11.83 -0.92 -8.98
N LYS A 204 10.75 -1.30 -9.70
CA LYS A 204 10.63 -1.09 -11.16
C LYS A 204 10.64 0.41 -11.49
N MET A 205 9.93 1.24 -10.72
CA MET A 205 9.87 2.68 -10.95
C MET A 205 11.20 3.35 -10.64
N ALA A 206 11.83 3.02 -9.52
CA ALA A 206 13.15 3.54 -9.17
C ALA A 206 14.19 3.20 -10.25
N ALA A 207 14.18 1.96 -10.77
CA ALA A 207 15.08 1.55 -11.85
C ALA A 207 14.88 2.37 -13.14
N ARG A 208 13.65 2.72 -13.52
CA ARG A 208 13.34 3.59 -14.66
C ARG A 208 13.91 5.00 -14.50
N LEU A 209 14.02 5.48 -13.26
CA LEU A 209 14.62 6.77 -12.90
C LEU A 209 16.15 6.69 -12.70
N GLY A 210 16.75 5.51 -12.85
CA GLY A 210 18.17 5.28 -12.56
C GLY A 210 18.50 5.36 -11.07
N ILE A 211 17.52 5.12 -10.20
CA ILE A 211 17.63 5.14 -8.73
C ILE A 211 17.75 3.70 -8.23
N THR A 212 18.69 3.46 -7.33
CA THR A 212 18.89 2.15 -6.70
C THR A 212 18.33 2.12 -5.28
N ALA A 213 18.13 0.93 -4.71
CA ALA A 213 17.67 0.79 -3.33
C ALA A 213 18.54 1.57 -2.32
N ALA A 214 19.84 1.75 -2.62
CA ALA A 214 20.77 2.52 -1.78
C ALA A 214 20.45 4.01 -1.70
N ASP A 215 19.72 4.54 -2.68
CA ASP A 215 19.34 5.94 -2.79
C ASP A 215 17.90 6.20 -2.24
N VAL A 216 17.21 5.15 -1.76
CA VAL A 216 15.80 5.21 -1.37
C VAL A 216 15.61 5.21 0.14
N VAL A 217 14.68 6.02 0.58
CA VAL A 217 14.10 6.00 1.94
C VAL A 217 12.66 5.53 1.85
N ALA A 218 12.25 4.59 2.70
CA ALA A 218 10.89 4.05 2.72
C ALA A 218 10.26 4.11 4.12
N PHE A 219 8.94 4.36 4.16
CA PHE A 219 8.14 4.39 5.39
C PHE A 219 6.87 3.54 5.20
N GLY A 220 6.49 2.79 6.24
CA GLY A 220 5.30 1.96 6.24
C GLY A 220 4.99 1.39 7.61
N ASP A 221 3.83 0.75 7.77
CA ASP A 221 3.34 0.31 9.07
C ASP A 221 2.72 -1.10 9.06
N ASN A 222 2.30 -1.64 7.91
CA ASN A 222 1.54 -2.89 7.80
C ASN A 222 2.18 -3.93 6.87
N PRO A 223 1.71 -5.19 6.85
CA PRO A 223 2.26 -6.26 6.03
C PRO A 223 2.34 -5.96 4.53
N ASN A 224 1.44 -5.14 3.99
CA ASN A 224 1.53 -4.70 2.59
C ASN A 224 2.74 -3.81 2.30
N ASP A 225 3.42 -3.27 3.34
CA ASP A 225 4.63 -2.45 3.21
C ASP A 225 5.92 -3.27 3.30
N PHE A 226 5.88 -4.49 3.85
CA PHE A 226 7.08 -5.24 4.16
C PHE A 226 8.03 -5.37 2.97
N SER A 227 7.50 -5.67 1.78
CA SER A 227 8.30 -5.75 0.55
C SER A 227 9.01 -4.43 0.21
N MET A 228 8.39 -3.28 0.46
CA MET A 228 8.96 -1.95 0.25
C MET A 228 10.02 -1.63 1.33
N LEU A 229 9.73 -1.94 2.59
CA LEU A 229 10.63 -1.71 3.72
C LEU A 229 11.90 -2.57 3.61
N GLU A 230 11.75 -3.83 3.18
CA GLU A 230 12.88 -4.74 2.95
C GLU A 230 13.75 -4.32 1.77
N TRP A 231 13.12 -3.87 0.68
CA TRP A 231 13.83 -3.49 -0.54
C TRP A 231 14.66 -2.22 -0.37
N ALA A 232 14.12 -1.19 0.29
CA ALA A 232 14.84 0.06 0.49
C ALA A 232 16.03 -0.13 1.46
N GLU A 233 17.20 0.41 1.10
CA GLU A 233 18.40 0.34 1.96
C GLU A 233 18.19 1.05 3.29
N ARG A 234 17.33 2.09 3.30
CA ARG A 234 16.92 2.81 4.51
C ARG A 234 15.41 2.83 4.61
N SER A 235 14.89 2.15 5.62
CA SER A 235 13.45 2.05 5.83
C SER A 235 13.10 2.19 7.30
N TRP A 236 11.95 2.77 7.56
CA TRP A 236 11.41 2.99 8.90
C TRP A 236 10.03 2.36 8.99
N ALA A 237 9.85 1.48 9.96
CA ALA A 237 8.54 1.05 10.40
C ALA A 237 7.97 2.07 11.39
N MET A 238 6.67 2.34 11.33
CA MET A 238 6.01 3.18 12.32
C MET A 238 5.92 2.43 13.65
N SER A 239 6.19 3.13 14.78
CA SER A 239 6.24 2.50 16.11
C SER A 239 4.89 1.98 16.61
N ASP A 240 3.81 2.45 16.05
CA ASP A 240 2.42 2.08 16.32
C ASP A 240 1.78 1.25 15.22
N GLY A 241 2.57 0.78 14.24
CA GLY A 241 2.15 -0.12 13.18
C GLY A 241 2.03 -1.58 13.62
N HIS A 242 1.95 -2.47 12.67
CA HIS A 242 1.87 -3.91 12.88
C HIS A 242 3.07 -4.43 13.67
N ALA A 243 2.83 -5.40 14.58
CA ALA A 243 3.85 -5.91 15.50
C ALA A 243 5.10 -6.49 14.79
N GLU A 244 4.95 -7.01 13.58
CA GLU A 244 6.05 -7.56 12.77
C GLU A 244 6.78 -6.50 11.92
N ALA A 245 6.20 -5.30 11.71
CA ALA A 245 6.79 -4.27 10.84
C ALA A 245 8.25 -3.91 11.22
N PRO A 246 8.64 -3.83 12.50
CA PRO A 246 10.03 -3.58 12.89
C PRO A 246 11.03 -4.64 12.40
N ALA A 247 10.60 -5.89 12.17
CA ALA A 247 11.47 -6.95 11.66
C ALA A 247 11.79 -6.80 10.16
N HIS A 248 10.94 -6.08 9.43
CA HIS A 248 11.06 -5.83 7.98
C HIS A 248 11.69 -4.48 7.65
N ALA A 249 11.89 -3.59 8.63
CA ALA A 249 12.52 -2.29 8.46
C ALA A 249 13.93 -2.23 9.06
N LYS A 250 14.72 -1.23 8.65
CA LYS A 250 16.07 -0.99 9.20
C LYS A 250 16.02 -0.17 10.48
N PHE A 251 14.99 0.66 10.64
CA PHE A 251 14.83 1.59 11.75
C PHE A 251 13.37 1.67 12.18
N LEU A 252 13.14 2.27 13.36
CA LEU A 252 11.80 2.59 13.87
C LEU A 252 11.58 4.10 13.84
N ALA A 253 10.45 4.54 13.27
CA ALA A 253 9.99 5.92 13.33
C ALA A 253 9.07 6.14 14.52
N PRO A 254 8.94 7.37 15.04
CA PRO A 254 7.87 7.72 15.97
C PRO A 254 6.49 7.40 15.38
N ALA A 255 5.46 7.34 16.23
CA ALA A 255 4.08 7.04 15.84
C ALA A 255 3.57 8.01 14.75
N HIS A 256 2.64 7.52 13.92
CA HIS A 256 2.09 8.30 12.81
C HIS A 256 1.37 9.57 13.26
N ASP A 257 0.67 9.53 14.41
CA ASP A 257 -0.05 10.66 15.01
C ASP A 257 0.89 11.71 15.68
N HIS A 258 2.18 11.40 15.79
CA HIS A 258 3.23 12.29 16.26
C HIS A 258 4.13 12.82 15.15
N ASP A 259 3.65 12.86 13.91
CA ASP A 259 4.42 13.30 12.74
C ASP A 259 5.72 12.51 12.50
N GLY A 260 5.73 11.22 12.82
CA GLY A 260 6.94 10.40 12.84
C GLY A 260 7.75 10.45 11.52
N VAL A 261 7.07 10.41 10.38
CA VAL A 261 7.72 10.52 9.06
C VAL A 261 8.33 11.90 8.85
N ALA A 262 7.60 12.98 9.21
CA ALA A 262 8.10 14.34 9.08
C ALA A 262 9.36 14.58 9.90
N ILE A 263 9.41 14.07 11.13
CA ILE A 263 10.60 14.14 11.99
C ILE A 263 11.82 13.54 11.31
N ILE A 264 11.67 12.36 10.73
CA ILE A 264 12.79 11.67 10.04
C ILE A 264 13.22 12.43 8.77
N ILE A 265 12.26 12.93 7.97
CA ILE A 265 12.58 13.72 6.77
C ILE A 265 13.33 15.00 7.16
N GLU A 266 12.87 15.73 8.17
CA GLU A 266 13.54 16.94 8.69
C GLU A 266 14.97 16.64 9.15
N GLU A 267 15.20 15.53 9.86
CA GLU A 267 16.53 15.09 10.25
C GLU A 267 17.43 14.78 9.04
N LEU A 268 16.90 14.05 8.04
CA LEU A 268 17.64 13.73 6.82
C LEU A 268 18.05 14.99 6.04
N LEU A 269 17.16 15.97 5.93
CA LEU A 269 17.44 17.23 5.23
C LEU A 269 18.43 18.11 5.99
N THR A 270 18.33 18.18 7.33
CA THR A 270 19.26 18.97 8.18
C THR A 270 20.70 18.46 8.07
N LEU A 271 20.89 17.18 7.77
CA LEU A 271 22.21 16.57 7.57
C LEU A 271 22.86 17.00 6.26
N LEU A 272 22.06 17.46 5.27
CA LEU A 272 22.56 17.97 3.98
C LEU A 272 23.19 19.36 4.12
N ASP A 273 22.74 20.16 5.07
CA ASP A 273 23.19 21.54 5.29
C ASP A 273 24.45 21.65 6.15
N ARG A 274 24.98 20.52 6.68
CA ARG A 274 26.24 20.53 7.44
C ARG A 274 27.43 20.42 6.49
N PRO A 275 28.30 21.44 6.42
CA PRO A 275 29.54 21.32 5.66
C PRO A 275 30.40 20.17 6.21
N ILE A 276 30.96 19.39 5.30
CA ILE A 276 31.90 18.29 5.54
C ILE A 276 33.20 18.85 6.15
#